data_83ae6087b3424ef71bbcd4af0987e57f
#
_entry.id   83ae6087b3424ef71bbcd4af0987e57f
#
_cell.length_a   1.000
_cell.length_b   1.000
_cell.length_c   1.000
_cell.angle_alpha   90.00
_cell.angle_beta   90.00
_cell.angle_gamma   90.00
#
_symmetry.space_group_name_H-M   'P 1'
#
loop_
_entity.id
_entity.type
_entity.pdbx_description
1 polymer ?
#
loop_
_entity_poly.entity_id
_entity_poly.type
_entity_poly.pdbx_seq_one_letter_code
_entity_poly.pdbx_strand_id
1 'polypeptide(L)'
;MRHDSRPPPWPLIALAAVGMVLAYSNGFGGTFVMDDVSEIVENEAIRTLWPPWVPMFEGGRLAHRPLPYLSFAMNEAIHGLAVPGYHVVNIGLHCLNGFLVALIVTHVLRLAGWRQQPRIPAEWVGAATACLWLVHPLQTQAVTDIYSRIEIMGTTAIFVAVACFLLGRQAATARLGEASPCARACWAASARRP
;
A
#
# COMPACT_ATOMS: atom_id res chain seq x y z
N MET A 1 2.65 -30.50 16.51
CA MET A 1 2.52 -29.07 16.16
C MET A 1 1.30 -28.53 16.92
N ARG A 2 1.51 -27.71 17.95
CA ARG A 2 0.39 -27.01 18.57
C ARG A 2 -0.02 -25.89 17.61
N HIS A 3 -1.22 -26.01 17.04
CA HIS A 3 -1.87 -24.92 16.31
C HIS A 3 -2.05 -23.80 17.33
N ASP A 4 -1.32 -22.69 17.17
CA ASP A 4 -1.47 -21.52 18.03
C ASP A 4 -2.84 -20.90 17.69
N SER A 5 -3.84 -21.25 18.51
CA SER A 5 -5.26 -20.88 18.32
C SER A 5 -5.57 -19.45 18.76
N ARG A 6 -4.56 -18.54 18.73
CA ARG A 6 -4.83 -17.15 19.04
C ARG A 6 -5.72 -16.52 17.96
N PRO A 7 -6.73 -15.76 18.36
CA PRO A 7 -7.62 -15.13 17.40
C PRO A 7 -6.83 -14.18 16.49
N PRO A 8 -7.23 -14.03 15.23
CA PRO A 8 -6.61 -13.05 14.33
C PRO A 8 -6.83 -11.62 14.86
N PRO A 9 -6.01 -10.63 14.45
CA PRO A 9 -6.02 -9.28 15.01
C PRO A 9 -7.18 -8.41 14.53
N TRP A 10 -8.40 -8.99 14.35
CA TRP A 10 -9.60 -8.30 13.88
C TRP A 10 -9.97 -7.05 14.70
N PRO A 11 -9.84 -7.03 16.05
CA PRO A 11 -10.17 -5.84 16.82
C PRO A 11 -9.25 -4.65 16.47
N LEU A 12 -7.97 -4.90 16.24
CA LEU A 12 -7.03 -3.84 15.83
C LEU A 12 -7.36 -3.33 14.43
N ILE A 13 -7.68 -4.22 13.50
CA ILE A 13 -8.06 -3.84 12.14
C ILE A 13 -9.34 -3.00 12.14
N ALA A 14 -10.34 -3.40 12.91
CA ALA A 14 -11.58 -2.64 13.07
C ALA A 14 -11.33 -1.27 13.69
N LEU A 15 -10.52 -1.21 14.76
CA LEU A 15 -10.15 0.06 15.40
C LEU A 15 -9.40 0.99 14.43
N ALA A 16 -8.49 0.46 13.64
CA ALA A 16 -7.77 1.23 12.63
C ALA A 16 -8.72 1.76 11.55
N ALA A 17 -9.65 0.95 11.07
CA ALA A 17 -10.63 1.37 10.07
C ALA A 17 -11.51 2.52 10.60
N VAL A 18 -12.01 2.40 11.83
CA VAL A 18 -12.80 3.46 12.47
C VAL A 18 -11.95 4.72 12.68
N GLY A 19 -10.74 4.58 13.24
CA GLY A 19 -9.83 5.70 13.47
C GLY A 19 -9.48 6.43 12.18
N MET A 20 -9.26 5.70 11.09
CA MET A 20 -8.98 6.26 9.78
C MET A 20 -10.19 7.02 9.21
N VAL A 21 -11.38 6.44 9.27
CA VAL A 21 -12.61 7.12 8.82
C VAL A 21 -12.81 8.42 9.60
N LEU A 22 -12.62 8.42 10.91
CA LEU A 22 -12.73 9.62 11.74
C LEU A 22 -11.64 10.64 11.40
N ALA A 23 -10.39 10.21 11.24
CA ALA A 23 -9.26 11.10 10.96
C ALA A 23 -9.38 11.82 9.61
N TYR A 24 -9.94 11.15 8.59
CA TYR A 24 -10.01 11.67 7.22
C TYR A 24 -11.42 12.11 6.78
N SER A 25 -12.41 12.01 7.65
CA SER A 25 -13.81 12.38 7.34
C SER A 25 -13.98 13.84 6.89
N ASN A 26 -13.15 14.76 7.41
CA ASN A 26 -13.18 16.17 7.04
C ASN A 26 -12.80 16.42 5.57
N GLY A 27 -12.05 15.54 4.94
CA GLY A 27 -11.66 15.66 3.54
C GLY A 27 -12.85 15.61 2.57
N PHE A 28 -13.90 14.87 2.91
CA PHE A 28 -15.06 14.70 2.02
C PHE A 28 -15.84 15.99 1.73
N GLY A 29 -15.76 17.00 2.61
CA GLY A 29 -16.38 18.30 2.41
C GLY A 29 -15.43 19.35 1.81
N GLY A 30 -14.23 18.95 1.39
CA GLY A 30 -13.22 19.84 0.84
C GLY A 30 -13.51 20.33 -0.57
N THR A 31 -12.62 21.18 -1.06
CA THR A 31 -12.58 21.65 -2.45
C THR A 31 -11.24 21.31 -3.06
N PHE A 32 -11.15 21.36 -4.39
CA PHE A 32 -9.86 21.27 -5.06
C PHE A 32 -8.98 22.46 -4.68
N VAL A 33 -7.72 22.21 -4.32
CA VAL A 33 -6.78 23.23 -3.86
C VAL A 33 -5.42 23.08 -4.54
N MET A 34 -4.70 24.19 -4.70
CA MET A 34 -3.34 24.20 -5.23
C MET A 34 -3.21 23.41 -6.55
N ASP A 35 -2.39 22.35 -6.53
CA ASP A 35 -2.09 21.52 -7.71
C ASP A 35 -3.31 20.73 -8.21
N ASP A 36 -4.32 20.49 -7.36
CA ASP A 36 -5.58 19.86 -7.81
C ASP A 36 -6.26 20.68 -8.89
N VAL A 37 -6.20 22.02 -8.80
CA VAL A 37 -6.88 22.89 -9.77
C VAL A 37 -6.21 22.76 -11.14
N SER A 38 -4.91 22.93 -11.22
CA SER A 38 -4.18 22.89 -12.48
C SER A 38 -4.08 21.49 -13.09
N GLU A 39 -3.97 20.45 -12.25
CA GLU A 39 -3.66 19.10 -12.71
C GLU A 39 -4.92 18.22 -12.86
N ILE A 40 -6.03 18.62 -12.25
CA ILE A 40 -7.30 17.88 -12.31
C ILE A 40 -8.41 18.74 -12.92
N VAL A 41 -8.70 19.92 -12.33
CA VAL A 41 -9.85 20.72 -12.76
C VAL A 41 -9.65 21.34 -14.15
N GLU A 42 -8.47 21.90 -14.42
CA GLU A 42 -8.12 22.55 -15.69
C GLU A 42 -7.51 21.60 -16.71
N ASN A 43 -7.22 20.37 -16.33
CA ASN A 43 -6.56 19.39 -17.19
C ASN A 43 -7.59 18.67 -18.09
N GLU A 44 -7.67 19.07 -19.34
CA GLU A 44 -8.60 18.48 -20.29
C GLU A 44 -8.27 17.05 -20.68
N ALA A 45 -7.02 16.63 -20.58
CA ALA A 45 -6.62 15.29 -20.97
C ALA A 45 -7.25 14.20 -20.06
N ILE A 46 -7.49 14.48 -18.78
CA ILE A 46 -8.16 13.52 -17.89
C ILE A 46 -9.65 13.36 -18.14
N ARG A 47 -10.27 14.25 -18.91
CA ARG A 47 -11.68 14.14 -19.32
C ARG A 47 -11.89 13.12 -20.43
N THR A 48 -10.80 12.64 -21.03
CA THR A 48 -10.81 11.63 -22.09
C THR A 48 -10.26 10.33 -21.55
N LEU A 49 -11.13 9.36 -21.26
CA LEU A 49 -10.68 8.05 -20.76
C LEU A 49 -10.16 7.15 -21.89
N TRP A 50 -10.66 7.31 -23.09
CA TRP A 50 -10.28 6.53 -24.25
C TRP A 50 -9.91 7.43 -25.46
N PRO A 51 -8.76 7.25 -26.06
CA PRO A 51 -7.76 6.20 -25.78
C PRO A 51 -6.93 6.49 -24.51
N PRO A 52 -6.52 5.46 -23.74
CA PRO A 52 -5.94 5.63 -22.41
C PRO A 52 -4.58 6.34 -22.38
N TRP A 53 -3.88 6.42 -23.51
CA TRP A 53 -2.62 7.16 -23.60
C TRP A 53 -2.81 8.68 -23.54
N VAL A 54 -4.01 9.20 -23.82
CA VAL A 54 -4.29 10.64 -23.71
C VAL A 54 -4.11 11.11 -22.26
N PRO A 55 -4.86 10.60 -21.26
CA PRO A 55 -4.61 11.02 -19.88
C PRO A 55 -3.23 10.61 -19.36
N MET A 56 -2.66 9.51 -19.86
CA MET A 56 -1.38 9.00 -19.37
C MET A 56 -0.18 9.83 -19.80
N PHE A 57 -0.19 10.43 -20.99
CA PHE A 57 1.00 11.03 -21.59
C PHE A 57 0.80 12.44 -22.14
N GLU A 58 -0.43 12.90 -22.31
CA GLU A 58 -0.74 14.23 -22.85
C GLU A 58 -1.23 15.19 -21.76
N GLY A 59 -1.52 14.69 -20.55
CA GLY A 59 -2.03 15.45 -19.42
C GLY A 59 -0.98 15.88 -18.43
N GLY A 60 -1.00 17.18 -18.08
CA GLY A 60 -0.33 17.72 -16.93
C GLY A 60 1.18 17.96 -17.06
N ARG A 61 1.72 18.67 -16.07
CA ARG A 61 3.15 19.01 -15.97
C ARG A 61 4.06 17.78 -15.78
N LEU A 62 3.49 16.67 -15.31
CA LEU A 62 4.22 15.46 -14.96
C LEU A 62 3.78 14.27 -15.83
N ALA A 63 3.80 14.44 -17.16
CA ALA A 63 3.53 13.36 -18.14
C ALA A 63 4.37 12.08 -17.94
N HIS A 64 5.28 12.09 -16.96
CA HIS A 64 6.10 10.94 -16.56
C HIS A 64 5.44 10.03 -15.51
N ARG A 65 4.19 10.31 -15.11
CA ARG A 65 3.46 9.53 -14.09
C ARG A 65 2.13 9.00 -14.65
N PRO A 66 2.18 8.07 -15.62
CA PRO A 66 1.00 7.69 -16.42
C PRO A 66 -0.14 7.08 -15.60
N LEU A 67 0.16 6.22 -14.62
CA LEU A 67 -0.86 5.51 -13.85
C LEU A 67 -1.71 6.44 -12.95
N PRO A 68 -1.16 7.42 -12.23
CA PRO A 68 -1.94 8.41 -11.51
C PRO A 68 -2.90 9.18 -12.39
N TYR A 69 -2.46 9.69 -13.55
CA TYR A 69 -3.34 10.43 -14.45
C TYR A 69 -4.45 9.56 -15.03
N LEU A 70 -4.15 8.30 -15.38
CA LEU A 70 -5.21 7.35 -15.75
C LEU A 70 -6.21 7.15 -14.61
N SER A 71 -5.74 7.09 -13.35
CA SER A 71 -6.63 6.96 -12.19
C SER A 71 -7.51 8.19 -11.97
N PHE A 72 -7.00 9.39 -12.28
CA PHE A 72 -7.80 10.62 -12.26
C PHE A 72 -8.84 10.62 -13.37
N ALA A 73 -8.48 10.21 -14.59
CA ALA A 73 -9.42 10.09 -15.71
C ALA A 73 -10.53 9.06 -15.42
N MET A 74 -10.20 7.94 -14.78
CA MET A 74 -11.21 6.97 -14.33
C MET A 74 -12.13 7.58 -13.27
N ASN A 75 -11.60 8.36 -12.34
CA ASN A 75 -12.40 9.04 -11.33
C ASN A 75 -13.35 10.07 -11.96
N GLU A 76 -12.84 10.87 -12.89
CA GLU A 76 -13.61 11.86 -13.62
C GLU A 76 -14.75 11.20 -14.43
N ALA A 77 -14.46 10.13 -15.15
CA ALA A 77 -15.46 9.39 -15.93
C ALA A 77 -16.60 8.80 -15.08
N ILE A 78 -16.35 8.48 -13.79
CA ILE A 78 -17.35 7.88 -12.89
C ILE A 78 -18.10 8.93 -12.09
N HIS A 79 -17.42 9.96 -11.60
CA HIS A 79 -17.93 10.90 -10.60
C HIS A 79 -17.90 12.36 -11.07
N GLY A 80 -17.38 12.64 -12.28
CA GLY A 80 -17.05 14.00 -12.70
C GLY A 80 -16.06 14.65 -11.72
N LEU A 81 -16.20 15.93 -11.50
CA LEU A 81 -15.38 16.69 -10.53
C LEU A 81 -15.96 16.67 -9.11
N ALA A 82 -16.65 15.60 -8.72
CA ALA A 82 -17.16 15.46 -7.35
C ALA A 82 -16.03 15.03 -6.40
N VAL A 83 -15.58 15.96 -5.57
CA VAL A 83 -14.47 15.78 -4.60
C VAL A 83 -14.55 14.50 -3.76
N PRO A 84 -15.72 14.10 -3.22
CA PRO A 84 -15.81 12.86 -2.42
C PRO A 84 -15.33 11.61 -3.15
N GLY A 85 -15.57 11.50 -4.46
CA GLY A 85 -15.14 10.35 -5.26
C GLY A 85 -13.61 10.20 -5.30
N TYR A 86 -12.89 11.31 -5.35
CA TYR A 86 -11.43 11.33 -5.33
C TYR A 86 -10.87 10.92 -3.97
N HIS A 87 -11.47 11.41 -2.87
CA HIS A 87 -11.06 11.01 -1.53
C HIS A 87 -11.30 9.54 -1.23
N VAL A 88 -12.42 8.96 -1.70
CA VAL A 88 -12.67 7.51 -1.56
C VAL A 88 -11.53 6.70 -2.17
N VAL A 89 -11.04 7.08 -3.35
CA VAL A 89 -9.93 6.37 -4.01
C VAL A 89 -8.62 6.55 -3.23
N ASN A 90 -8.31 7.77 -2.77
CA ASN A 90 -7.10 8.03 -1.97
C ASN A 90 -7.11 7.24 -0.67
N ILE A 91 -8.23 7.22 0.06
CA ILE A 91 -8.42 6.45 1.29
C ILE A 91 -8.29 4.94 0.99
N GLY A 92 -8.88 4.46 -0.09
CA GLY A 92 -8.76 3.07 -0.51
C GLY A 92 -7.32 2.63 -0.77
N LEU A 93 -6.55 3.46 -1.48
CA LEU A 93 -5.12 3.24 -1.71
C LEU A 93 -4.31 3.30 -0.40
N HIS A 94 -4.65 4.22 0.49
CA HIS A 94 -4.01 4.31 1.81
C HIS A 94 -4.29 3.06 2.66
N CYS A 95 -5.52 2.54 2.66
CA CYS A 95 -5.86 1.25 3.28
C CYS A 95 -5.04 0.11 2.70
N LEU A 96 -4.91 0.04 1.37
CA LEU A 96 -4.09 -0.95 0.70
C LEU A 96 -2.63 -0.87 1.17
N ASN A 97 -2.08 0.34 1.29
CA ASN A 97 -0.73 0.54 1.81
C ASN A 97 -0.59 0.09 3.27
N GLY A 98 -1.59 0.36 4.12
CA GLY A 98 -1.62 -0.17 5.49
C GLY A 98 -1.62 -1.69 5.55
N PHE A 99 -2.41 -2.35 4.69
CA PHE A 99 -2.37 -3.80 4.56
C PHE A 99 -0.99 -4.31 4.14
N LEU A 100 -0.35 -3.67 3.16
CA LEU A 100 1.00 -4.01 2.71
C LEU A 100 2.03 -3.82 3.83
N VAL A 101 1.92 -2.76 4.65
CA VAL A 101 2.78 -2.57 5.85
C VAL A 101 2.62 -3.73 6.82
N ALA A 102 1.37 -4.14 7.14
CA ALA A 102 1.13 -5.28 8.02
C ALA A 102 1.78 -6.56 7.48
N LEU A 103 1.62 -6.80 6.18
CA LEU A 103 2.18 -7.96 5.49
C LEU A 103 3.72 -7.93 5.51
N ILE A 104 4.33 -6.82 5.16
CA ILE A 104 5.80 -6.65 5.14
C ILE A 104 6.38 -6.89 6.54
N VAL A 105 5.85 -6.22 7.56
CA VAL A 105 6.33 -6.36 8.95
C VAL A 105 6.19 -7.81 9.43
N THR A 106 5.04 -8.43 9.19
CA THR A 106 4.80 -9.83 9.54
C THR A 106 5.84 -10.76 8.91
N HIS A 107 6.11 -10.58 7.61
CA HIS A 107 7.05 -11.43 6.89
C HIS A 107 8.52 -11.17 7.29
N VAL A 108 8.90 -9.93 7.53
CA VAL A 108 10.24 -9.58 8.06
C VAL A 108 10.47 -10.25 9.41
N LEU A 109 9.52 -10.15 10.33
CA LEU A 109 9.60 -10.77 11.64
C LEU A 109 9.72 -12.30 11.56
N ARG A 110 8.95 -12.93 10.67
CA ARG A 110 9.02 -14.38 10.44
C ARG A 110 10.38 -14.81 9.89
N LEU A 111 10.94 -14.05 8.95
CA LEU A 111 12.28 -14.32 8.40
C LEU A 111 13.39 -14.09 9.43
N ALA A 112 13.22 -13.12 10.34
CA ALA A 112 14.14 -12.85 11.44
C ALA A 112 14.06 -13.88 12.60
N GLY A 113 13.25 -14.92 12.46
CA GLY A 113 13.15 -15.97 13.50
C GLY A 113 12.23 -15.62 14.68
N TRP A 114 11.36 -14.64 14.55
CA TRP A 114 10.41 -14.21 15.59
C TRP A 114 9.59 -15.37 16.19
N ARG A 115 9.40 -16.46 15.44
CA ARG A 115 8.70 -17.67 15.91
C ARG A 115 9.33 -18.33 17.15
N GLN A 116 10.58 -18.03 17.44
CA GLN A 116 11.29 -18.57 18.61
C GLN A 116 11.01 -17.77 19.90
N GLN A 117 10.28 -16.65 19.80
CA GLN A 117 9.92 -15.76 20.91
C GLN A 117 8.39 -15.64 21.05
N PRO A 118 7.73 -16.55 21.77
CA PRO A 118 6.30 -16.84 21.56
C PRO A 118 5.31 -15.93 22.26
N ARG A 119 5.67 -14.78 22.81
CA ARG A 119 4.71 -13.97 23.59
C ARG A 119 3.69 -13.25 22.71
N ILE A 120 4.12 -12.72 21.55
CA ILE A 120 3.22 -11.96 20.62
C ILE A 120 3.43 -12.51 19.22
N PRO A 121 2.36 -12.93 18.50
CA PRO A 121 2.46 -13.36 17.11
C PRO A 121 2.92 -12.21 16.20
N ALA A 122 3.70 -12.52 15.16
CA ALA A 122 4.18 -11.53 14.19
C ALA A 122 3.03 -10.77 13.50
N GLU A 123 1.90 -11.44 13.30
CA GLU A 123 0.69 -10.87 12.71
C GLU A 123 0.10 -9.74 13.55
N TRP A 124 0.15 -9.86 14.88
CA TRP A 124 -0.31 -8.82 15.79
C TRP A 124 0.60 -7.60 15.77
N VAL A 125 1.92 -7.84 15.69
CA VAL A 125 2.89 -6.73 15.55
C VAL A 125 2.70 -6.04 14.20
N GLY A 126 2.55 -6.80 13.12
CA GLY A 126 2.27 -6.25 11.80
C GLY A 126 0.98 -5.42 11.76
N ALA A 127 -0.10 -5.95 12.34
CA ALA A 127 -1.38 -5.24 12.42
C ALA A 127 -1.27 -3.96 13.26
N ALA A 128 -0.62 -4.01 14.43
CA ALA A 128 -0.43 -2.84 15.27
C ALA A 128 0.39 -1.75 14.57
N THR A 129 1.46 -2.14 13.85
CA THR A 129 2.26 -1.21 13.06
C THR A 129 1.44 -0.56 11.96
N ALA A 130 0.63 -1.34 11.24
CA ALA A 130 -0.25 -0.81 10.21
C ALA A 130 -1.32 0.15 10.78
N CYS A 131 -1.91 -0.18 11.93
CA CYS A 131 -2.86 0.69 12.61
C CYS A 131 -2.23 2.05 12.96
N LEU A 132 -1.05 2.04 13.57
CA LEU A 132 -0.33 3.27 13.91
C LEU A 132 0.02 4.08 12.66
N TRP A 133 0.43 3.41 11.58
CA TRP A 133 0.79 4.06 10.33
C TRP A 133 -0.43 4.68 9.64
N LEU A 134 -1.58 3.99 9.62
CA LEU A 134 -2.81 4.44 8.97
C LEU A 134 -3.38 5.72 9.59
N VAL A 135 -3.29 5.87 10.91
CA VAL A 135 -3.81 7.05 11.62
C VAL A 135 -2.72 8.09 11.94
N HIS A 136 -1.51 7.89 11.43
CA HIS A 136 -0.41 8.79 11.77
C HIS A 136 -0.60 10.18 11.16
N PRO A 137 -0.45 11.27 11.91
CA PRO A 137 -0.72 12.64 11.43
C PRO A 137 0.07 13.04 10.18
N LEU A 138 1.27 12.50 9.98
CA LEU A 138 2.08 12.77 8.79
C LEU A 138 1.43 12.26 7.49
N GLN A 139 0.49 11.33 7.57
CA GLN A 139 -0.22 10.81 6.39
C GLN A 139 -1.38 11.72 5.95
N THR A 140 -1.76 12.71 6.78
CA THR A 140 -2.93 13.55 6.52
C THR A 140 -2.81 14.23 5.16
N GLN A 141 -1.69 14.88 4.87
CA GLN A 141 -1.50 15.56 3.60
C GLN A 141 -1.61 14.59 2.42
N ALA A 142 -0.94 13.44 2.48
CA ALA A 142 -0.98 12.44 1.41
C ALA A 142 -2.39 11.93 1.12
N VAL A 143 -3.27 11.85 2.12
CA VAL A 143 -4.62 11.28 1.97
C VAL A 143 -5.67 12.34 1.64
N THR A 144 -5.56 13.54 2.23
CA THR A 144 -6.55 14.61 2.07
C THR A 144 -6.28 15.53 0.87
N ASP A 145 -5.06 15.61 0.41
CA ASP A 145 -4.73 16.27 -0.86
C ASP A 145 -4.96 15.29 -2.02
N ILE A 146 -5.83 15.66 -2.95
CA ILE A 146 -6.26 14.75 -4.03
C ILE A 146 -5.09 14.44 -4.97
N TYR A 147 -4.30 15.45 -5.34
CA TYR A 147 -3.15 15.29 -6.22
C TYR A 147 -2.03 14.43 -5.60
N SER A 148 -1.93 14.41 -4.27
CA SER A 148 -0.99 13.53 -3.55
C SER A 148 -1.26 12.03 -3.76
N ARG A 149 -2.34 11.64 -4.48
CA ARG A 149 -2.54 10.27 -4.99
C ARG A 149 -1.29 9.73 -5.70
N ILE A 150 -0.57 10.57 -6.38
CA ILE A 150 0.69 10.24 -7.05
C ILE A 150 1.68 9.61 -6.07
N GLU A 151 1.82 10.22 -4.89
CA GLU A 151 2.73 9.73 -3.84
C GLU A 151 2.20 8.43 -3.21
N ILE A 152 0.88 8.32 -2.99
CA ILE A 152 0.26 7.11 -2.47
C ILE A 152 0.49 5.94 -3.42
N MET A 153 0.27 6.13 -4.73
CA MET A 153 0.48 5.09 -5.74
C MET A 153 1.96 4.71 -5.88
N GLY A 154 2.88 5.67 -5.82
CA GLY A 154 4.31 5.42 -5.79
C GLY A 154 4.70 4.55 -4.58
N THR A 155 4.21 4.90 -3.40
CA THR A 155 4.39 4.13 -2.16
C THR A 155 3.81 2.72 -2.30
N THR A 156 2.62 2.58 -2.89
CA THR A 156 1.99 1.28 -3.17
C THR A 156 2.90 0.41 -4.03
N ALA A 157 3.47 0.95 -5.11
CA ALA A 157 4.36 0.20 -5.99
C ALA A 157 5.61 -0.29 -5.25
N ILE A 158 6.22 0.55 -4.41
CA ILE A 158 7.37 0.17 -3.58
C ILE A 158 6.99 -0.94 -2.60
N PHE A 159 5.88 -0.79 -1.88
CA PHE A 159 5.44 -1.80 -0.90
C PHE A 159 5.09 -3.12 -1.57
N VAL A 160 4.45 -3.12 -2.74
CA VAL A 160 4.19 -4.33 -3.52
C VAL A 160 5.50 -5.01 -3.91
N ALA A 161 6.49 -4.26 -4.41
CA ALA A 161 7.79 -4.83 -4.78
C ALA A 161 8.50 -5.48 -3.58
N VAL A 162 8.50 -4.80 -2.42
CA VAL A 162 9.08 -5.35 -1.17
C VAL A 162 8.31 -6.59 -0.71
N ALA A 163 6.98 -6.56 -0.73
CA ALA A 163 6.15 -7.70 -0.35
C ALA A 163 6.40 -8.91 -1.26
N CYS A 164 6.45 -8.71 -2.57
CA CYS A 164 6.78 -9.77 -3.54
C CYS A 164 8.16 -10.36 -3.28
N PHE A 165 9.16 -9.53 -3.01
CA PHE A 165 10.50 -9.99 -2.65
C PHE A 165 10.50 -10.86 -1.39
N LEU A 166 9.83 -10.41 -0.32
CA LEU A 166 9.76 -11.15 0.95
C LEU A 166 9.02 -12.49 0.80
N LEU A 167 7.91 -12.50 0.05
CA LEU A 167 7.16 -13.72 -0.24
C LEU A 167 8.00 -14.71 -1.06
N GLY A 168 8.72 -14.23 -2.06
CA GLY A 168 9.65 -15.04 -2.85
C GLY A 168 10.76 -15.64 -2.00
N ARG A 169 11.34 -14.85 -1.07
CA ARG A 169 12.34 -15.31 -0.11
C ARG A 169 11.80 -16.41 0.81
N GLN A 170 10.59 -16.27 1.32
CA GLN A 170 9.97 -17.30 2.15
C GLN A 170 9.70 -18.59 1.38
N ALA A 171 9.19 -18.48 0.15
CA ALA A 171 8.95 -19.64 -0.70
C ALA A 171 10.25 -20.39 -1.01
N ALA A 172 11.34 -19.67 -1.31
CA ALA A 172 12.66 -20.28 -1.54
C ALA A 172 13.18 -20.99 -0.28
N THR A 173 13.04 -20.38 0.91
CA THR A 173 13.47 -20.98 2.18
C THR A 173 12.66 -22.25 2.50
N ALA A 174 11.36 -22.25 2.23
CA ALA A 174 10.49 -23.42 2.42
C ALA A 174 10.93 -24.58 1.52
N ARG A 175 11.13 -24.31 0.21
CA ARG A 175 11.61 -25.33 -0.74
C ARG A 175 12.98 -25.91 -0.37
N LEU A 176 13.90 -25.08 0.13
CA LEU A 176 15.21 -25.53 0.60
C LEU A 176 15.11 -26.37 1.87
N GLY A 177 14.13 -26.09 2.74
CA GLY A 177 13.84 -26.91 3.92
C GLY A 177 13.36 -28.33 3.56
N GLU A 178 12.66 -28.45 2.44
CA GLU A 178 12.20 -29.73 1.90
C GLU A 178 13.27 -30.44 1.04
N ALA A 179 14.29 -29.71 0.57
CA ALA A 179 15.36 -30.26 -0.25
C ALA A 179 16.28 -31.17 0.56
N SER A 180 16.98 -32.09 -0.15
CA SER A 180 17.95 -33.02 0.43
C SER A 180 19.06 -32.26 1.20
N PRO A 181 19.71 -32.91 2.19
CA PRO A 181 20.83 -32.30 2.96
C PRO A 181 21.94 -31.75 2.05
N CYS A 182 22.17 -32.40 0.90
CA CYS A 182 23.17 -31.98 -0.07
C CYS A 182 22.83 -30.65 -0.76
N ALA A 183 21.56 -30.46 -1.15
CA ALA A 183 21.10 -29.21 -1.76
C ALA A 183 21.19 -28.03 -0.78
N ARG A 184 20.89 -28.26 0.50
CA ARG A 184 21.03 -27.25 1.59
C ARG A 184 22.49 -26.83 1.79
N ALA A 185 23.42 -27.77 1.75
CA ALA A 185 24.85 -27.50 1.89
C ALA A 185 25.39 -26.65 0.71
N CYS A 186 25.01 -26.97 -0.52
CA CYS A 186 25.40 -26.23 -1.71
C CYS A 186 24.90 -24.78 -1.65
N TRP A 187 23.66 -24.55 -1.25
CA TRP A 187 23.08 -23.20 -1.14
C TRP A 187 23.76 -22.37 -0.04
N ALA A 188 24.01 -22.98 1.13
CA ALA A 188 24.70 -22.32 2.23
C ALA A 188 26.15 -21.94 1.88
N ALA A 189 26.81 -22.73 1.05
CA ALA A 189 28.14 -22.45 0.53
C ALA A 189 28.16 -21.29 -0.48
N SER A 190 27.15 -21.21 -1.35
CA SER A 190 27.04 -20.13 -2.34
C SER A 190 26.67 -18.77 -1.71
N ALA A 191 25.90 -18.77 -0.62
CA ALA A 191 25.48 -17.57 0.09
C ALA A 191 26.62 -16.93 0.94
N ARG A 192 27.75 -17.60 1.12
CA ARG A 192 28.91 -17.12 1.90
C ARG A 192 30.06 -16.59 1.03
N ARG A 193 29.89 -16.50 -0.28
CA ARG A 193 30.92 -15.86 -1.12
C ARG A 193 30.75 -14.34 -1.03
N PRO A 194 31.82 -13.60 -0.69
CA PRO A 194 31.84 -12.13 -0.60
C PRO A 194 31.61 -11.47 -1.94
#